data_ba8ed1b9bc94baa768f9c67320d5e88a
#
_entry.id   ba8ed1b9bc94baa768f9c67320d5e88a
#
_cell.length_a   1.000
_cell.length_b   1.000
_cell.length_c   1.000
_cell.angle_alpha   90.00
_cell.angle_beta   90.00
_cell.angle_gamma   90.00
#
_symmetry.space_group_name_H-M   'P 1'
#
loop_
_entity.id
_entity.type
_entity.pdbx_description
1 polymer ?
#
loop_
_entity_poly.entity_id
_entity_poly.type
_entity_poly.pdbx_seq_one_letter_code
_entity_poly.pdbx_strand_id
1 'polypeptide(L)'
;MCIRDRVTNIEGNEHIWYDPAALDEVAGNIADQINELNTDAHASTERVDSHVDRLRDKLKELPGDLSYAQTEPIADYIMKYTSGKDVTPEGYRKATISEGEPTAADLAAFTKAIKDHKVDLLIFNPQTETDTAGRIKSAAEDADVNIVEIGETPPDGKEFWTYYDEVTDSLGKL
;
A
#
# COMPACT_ATOMS: atom_id res chain seq x y z
N MET A 1 -22.57 5.31 -13.41
CA MET A 1 -22.07 4.10 -12.74
C MET A 1 -20.64 4.39 -12.32
N CYS A 2 -20.33 4.34 -11.03
CA CYS A 2 -19.02 4.76 -10.53
C CYS A 2 -18.02 3.61 -10.76
N ILE A 3 -16.80 3.91 -11.21
CA ILE A 3 -15.72 2.93 -11.37
C ILE A 3 -15.46 2.20 -10.04
N ARG A 4 -15.61 2.88 -8.92
CA ARG A 4 -15.47 2.35 -7.55
C ARG A 4 -16.34 1.10 -7.28
N ASP A 5 -17.47 0.96 -7.95
CA ASP A 5 -18.43 -0.14 -7.69
C ASP A 5 -18.02 -1.48 -8.34
N ARG A 6 -16.97 -1.50 -9.15
CA ARG A 6 -16.54 -2.66 -9.94
C ARG A 6 -15.27 -3.32 -9.44
N VAL A 7 -14.45 -2.62 -8.65
CA VAL A 7 -13.16 -3.14 -8.18
C VAL A 7 -13.33 -3.74 -6.80
N THR A 8 -12.94 -4.99 -6.63
CA THR A 8 -13.00 -5.70 -5.33
C THR A 8 -11.95 -5.11 -4.40
N ASN A 9 -12.39 -4.48 -3.30
CA ASN A 9 -11.50 -3.96 -2.28
C ASN A 9 -11.24 -5.00 -1.16
N ILE A 10 -10.11 -4.86 -0.47
CA ILE A 10 -9.74 -5.68 0.68
C ILE A 10 -10.36 -5.05 1.93
N GLU A 11 -11.33 -5.74 2.55
CA GLU A 11 -11.91 -5.36 3.86
C GLU A 11 -12.34 -3.89 4.00
N GLY A 12 -12.75 -3.24 2.89
CA GLY A 12 -13.09 -1.82 2.90
C GLY A 12 -11.90 -0.88 2.76
N ASN A 13 -10.70 -1.40 2.57
CA ASN A 13 -9.48 -0.60 2.35
C ASN A 13 -9.57 0.19 1.05
N GLU A 14 -9.40 1.51 1.14
CA GLU A 14 -9.57 2.42 0.01
C GLU A 14 -8.34 2.52 -0.90
N HIS A 15 -7.13 2.10 -0.46
CA HIS A 15 -5.85 2.31 -1.13
C HIS A 15 -5.67 1.46 -2.41
N ILE A 16 -6.75 1.29 -3.15
CA ILE A 16 -6.88 0.41 -4.32
C ILE A 16 -5.97 0.80 -5.49
N TRP A 17 -5.51 2.05 -5.54
CA TRP A 17 -4.55 2.51 -6.56
C TRP A 17 -3.17 1.86 -6.45
N TYR A 18 -2.89 1.17 -5.34
CA TYR A 18 -1.71 0.34 -5.18
C TYR A 18 -1.91 -1.11 -5.65
N ASP A 19 -3.08 -1.44 -6.24
CA ASP A 19 -3.33 -2.74 -6.83
C ASP A 19 -3.05 -2.73 -8.34
N PRO A 20 -1.99 -3.40 -8.83
CA PRO A 20 -1.74 -3.53 -10.27
C PRO A 20 -2.93 -4.11 -11.05
N ALA A 21 -3.72 -5.02 -10.46
CA ALA A 21 -4.89 -5.57 -11.11
C ALA A 21 -6.02 -4.55 -11.26
N ALA A 22 -6.20 -3.70 -10.24
CA ALA A 22 -7.20 -2.63 -10.30
C ALA A 22 -6.82 -1.54 -11.30
N LEU A 23 -5.54 -1.19 -11.40
CA LEU A 23 -5.05 -0.22 -12.39
C LEU A 23 -5.30 -0.71 -13.81
N ASP A 24 -5.05 -1.98 -14.09
CA ASP A 24 -5.31 -2.65 -15.36
C ASP A 24 -6.80 -2.59 -15.73
N GLU A 25 -7.67 -3.01 -14.82
CA GLU A 25 -9.12 -2.98 -15.01
C GLU A 25 -9.66 -1.56 -15.26
N VAL A 26 -9.20 -0.58 -14.48
CA VAL A 26 -9.62 0.82 -14.62
C VAL A 26 -9.16 1.39 -15.97
N ALA A 27 -7.93 1.11 -16.38
CA ALA A 27 -7.41 1.55 -17.67
C ALA A 27 -8.22 0.99 -18.85
N GLY A 28 -8.53 -0.32 -18.81
CA GLY A 28 -9.38 -0.97 -19.80
C GLY A 28 -10.76 -0.31 -19.89
N ASN A 29 -11.43 -0.15 -18.75
CA ASN A 29 -12.75 0.48 -18.70
C ASN A 29 -12.74 1.93 -19.23
N ILE A 30 -11.67 2.69 -18.99
CA ILE A 30 -11.54 4.07 -19.50
C ILE A 30 -11.31 4.05 -21.01
N ALA A 31 -10.41 3.19 -21.52
CA ALA A 31 -10.14 3.07 -22.95
C ALA A 31 -11.40 2.67 -23.72
N ASP A 32 -12.16 1.70 -23.23
CA ASP A 32 -13.42 1.27 -23.83
C ASP A 32 -14.44 2.41 -23.90
N GLN A 33 -14.62 3.15 -22.79
CA GLN A 33 -15.55 4.29 -22.77
C GLN A 33 -15.12 5.41 -23.74
N ILE A 34 -13.83 5.69 -23.87
CA ILE A 34 -13.32 6.68 -24.82
C ILE A 34 -13.63 6.23 -26.25
N ASN A 35 -13.40 4.96 -26.58
CA ASN A 35 -13.63 4.40 -27.91
C ASN A 35 -15.13 4.31 -28.25
N GLU A 36 -15.99 4.06 -27.25
CA GLU A 36 -17.45 4.12 -27.41
C GLU A 36 -17.95 5.55 -27.73
N LEU A 37 -17.36 6.55 -27.07
CA LEU A 37 -17.74 7.96 -27.26
C LEU A 37 -17.14 8.56 -28.52
N ASN A 38 -15.98 8.10 -28.95
CA ASN A 38 -15.28 8.55 -30.13
C ASN A 38 -14.52 7.40 -30.78
N THR A 39 -15.09 6.82 -31.81
CA THR A 39 -14.52 5.67 -32.55
C THR A 39 -13.18 5.97 -33.23
N ASP A 40 -12.87 7.24 -33.48
CA ASP A 40 -11.60 7.67 -34.08
C ASP A 40 -10.50 7.92 -33.06
N ALA A 41 -10.81 7.78 -31.74
CA ALA A 41 -9.83 8.03 -30.68
C ALA A 41 -8.76 6.93 -30.59
N HIS A 42 -9.13 5.67 -30.88
CA HIS A 42 -8.24 4.50 -30.79
C HIS A 42 -7.48 4.45 -29.46
N ALA A 43 -8.20 4.72 -28.35
CA ALA A 43 -7.60 4.67 -27.02
C ALA A 43 -7.08 3.25 -26.72
N SER A 44 -5.87 3.16 -26.18
CA SER A 44 -5.16 1.90 -25.88
C SER A 44 -4.65 1.90 -24.44
N THR A 45 -4.53 0.71 -23.86
CA THR A 45 -3.98 0.47 -22.51
C THR A 45 -2.50 0.15 -22.51
N GLU A 46 -1.84 -0.03 -23.66
CA GLU A 46 -0.47 -0.54 -23.79
C GLU A 46 0.56 0.10 -22.83
N ARG A 47 0.45 1.41 -22.59
CA ARG A 47 1.35 2.09 -21.65
C ARG A 47 1.11 1.67 -20.21
N VAL A 48 -0.15 1.52 -19.82
CA VAL A 48 -0.55 1.08 -18.47
C VAL A 48 -0.17 -0.37 -18.28
N ASP A 49 -0.49 -1.23 -19.25
CA ASP A 49 -0.17 -2.66 -19.25
C ASP A 49 1.33 -2.88 -19.03
N SER A 50 2.17 -2.13 -19.76
CA SER A 50 3.63 -2.21 -19.62
C SER A 50 4.13 -1.83 -18.22
N HIS A 51 3.49 -0.87 -17.53
CA HIS A 51 3.81 -0.52 -16.16
C HIS A 51 3.31 -1.56 -15.17
N VAL A 52 2.07 -2.01 -15.35
CA VAL A 52 1.43 -3.02 -14.50
C VAL A 52 2.21 -4.35 -14.52
N ASP A 53 2.60 -4.82 -15.69
CA ASP A 53 3.37 -6.06 -15.84
C ASP A 53 4.73 -5.97 -15.13
N ARG A 54 5.44 -4.85 -15.33
CA ARG A 54 6.72 -4.61 -14.64
C ARG A 54 6.55 -4.55 -13.12
N LEU A 55 5.50 -3.90 -12.62
CA LEU A 55 5.21 -3.86 -11.19
C LEU A 55 4.89 -5.25 -10.64
N ARG A 56 4.05 -6.02 -11.33
CA ARG A 56 3.73 -7.40 -10.94
C ARG A 56 4.98 -8.28 -10.84
N ASP A 57 5.92 -8.11 -11.75
CA ASP A 57 7.16 -8.88 -11.71
C ASP A 57 8.06 -8.45 -10.54
N LYS A 58 8.24 -7.15 -10.31
CA LYS A 58 8.95 -6.64 -9.13
C LYS A 58 8.34 -7.14 -7.81
N LEU A 59 7.00 -7.10 -7.70
CA LEU A 59 6.31 -7.53 -6.47
C LEU A 59 6.49 -9.02 -6.17
N LYS A 60 6.65 -9.87 -7.18
CA LYS A 60 6.96 -11.30 -6.99
C LYS A 60 8.38 -11.54 -6.46
N GLU A 61 9.29 -10.59 -6.70
CA GLU A 61 10.68 -10.66 -6.27
C GLU A 61 10.89 -10.13 -4.84
N LEU A 62 9.86 -9.52 -4.24
CA LEU A 62 9.95 -9.01 -2.87
C LEU A 62 10.19 -10.14 -1.86
N PRO A 63 10.94 -9.86 -0.77
CA PRO A 63 11.18 -10.84 0.29
C PRO A 63 9.88 -11.41 0.85
N GLY A 64 9.75 -12.74 0.86
CA GLY A 64 8.52 -13.40 1.25
C GLY A 64 8.42 -13.77 2.73
N ASP A 65 9.54 -14.10 3.36
CA ASP A 65 9.59 -14.54 4.76
C ASP A 65 9.74 -13.35 5.72
N LEU A 66 8.87 -12.34 5.56
CA LEU A 66 8.93 -11.07 6.25
C LEU A 66 7.69 -10.87 7.12
N SER A 67 7.87 -10.55 8.41
CA SER A 67 6.78 -10.08 9.28
C SER A 67 6.73 -8.56 9.25
N TYR A 68 5.68 -8.01 8.63
CA TYR A 68 5.51 -6.56 8.55
C TYR A 68 4.34 -6.07 9.39
N ALA A 69 4.39 -4.81 9.80
CA ALA A 69 3.28 -4.10 10.42
C ALA A 69 3.11 -2.73 9.77
N GLN A 70 1.91 -2.17 9.82
CA GLN A 70 1.58 -0.91 9.15
C GLN A 70 0.90 0.06 10.11
N THR A 71 1.23 1.35 10.01
CA THR A 71 0.51 2.41 10.74
C THR A 71 -0.83 2.72 10.08
N GLU A 72 -0.99 2.36 8.82
CA GLU A 72 -2.20 2.44 8.03
C GLU A 72 -2.18 1.33 6.98
N PRO A 73 -3.31 0.74 6.57
CA PRO A 73 -3.35 -0.43 5.67
C PRO A 73 -3.05 -0.07 4.20
N ILE A 74 -2.11 0.86 3.97
CA ILE A 74 -1.78 1.42 2.66
C ILE A 74 -1.12 0.42 1.73
N ALA A 75 -0.36 -0.53 2.28
CA ALA A 75 0.40 -1.50 1.50
C ALA A 75 -0.33 -2.84 1.31
N ASP A 76 -1.56 -3.03 1.76
CA ASP A 76 -2.28 -4.29 1.64
C ASP A 76 -2.33 -4.81 0.19
N TYR A 77 -2.57 -3.90 -0.75
CA TYR A 77 -2.64 -4.23 -2.18
C TYR A 77 -1.29 -4.54 -2.82
N ILE A 78 -0.20 -4.05 -2.23
CA ILE A 78 1.18 -4.40 -2.61
C ILE A 78 1.52 -5.76 -1.99
N MET A 79 1.36 -5.87 -0.68
CA MET A 79 1.82 -7.02 0.09
C MET A 79 1.06 -8.32 -0.22
N LYS A 80 -0.16 -8.25 -0.77
CA LYS A 80 -0.91 -9.44 -1.23
C LYS A 80 -0.20 -10.23 -2.35
N TYR A 81 0.76 -9.62 -3.05
CA TYR A 81 1.57 -10.29 -4.06
C TYR A 81 2.84 -10.93 -3.50
N THR A 82 3.08 -10.78 -2.21
CA THR A 82 4.20 -11.36 -1.47
C THR A 82 3.71 -12.49 -0.56
N SER A 83 4.63 -13.24 0.05
CA SER A 83 4.34 -14.16 1.14
C SER A 83 4.59 -13.55 2.53
N GLY A 84 4.81 -12.24 2.60
CA GLY A 84 4.96 -11.50 3.84
C GLY A 84 3.72 -11.62 4.74
N LYS A 85 3.96 -11.63 6.04
CA LYS A 85 2.90 -11.78 7.03
C LYS A 85 2.61 -10.45 7.72
N ASP A 86 1.38 -9.96 7.62
CA ASP A 86 0.93 -8.83 8.43
C ASP A 86 0.80 -9.25 9.90
N VAL A 87 1.55 -8.59 10.77
CA VAL A 87 1.54 -8.79 12.23
C VAL A 87 1.08 -7.52 12.97
N THR A 88 0.47 -6.58 12.24
CA THR A 88 -0.18 -5.40 12.85
C THR A 88 -1.19 -5.87 13.89
N PRO A 89 -1.15 -5.38 15.13
CA PRO A 89 -2.12 -5.75 16.15
C PRO A 89 -3.55 -5.51 15.69
N GLU A 90 -4.41 -6.53 15.85
CA GLU A 90 -5.77 -6.56 15.29
C GLU A 90 -6.62 -5.34 15.70
N GLY A 91 -6.53 -4.91 16.97
CA GLY A 91 -7.27 -3.74 17.44
C GLY A 91 -6.82 -2.45 16.76
N TYR A 92 -5.50 -2.29 16.57
CA TYR A 92 -4.92 -1.18 15.85
C TYR A 92 -5.37 -1.16 14.39
N ARG A 93 -5.21 -2.27 13.68
CA ARG A 93 -5.63 -2.42 12.28
C ARG A 93 -7.13 -2.14 12.08
N LYS A 94 -7.99 -2.66 12.96
CA LYS A 94 -9.44 -2.40 12.88
C LYS A 94 -9.78 -0.93 13.06
N ALA A 95 -9.10 -0.24 13.98
CA ALA A 95 -9.30 1.19 14.20
C ALA A 95 -8.93 1.98 12.94
N THR A 96 -7.75 1.73 12.35
CA THR A 96 -7.29 2.46 11.16
C THR A 96 -8.13 2.19 9.91
N ILE A 97 -8.57 0.94 9.66
CA ILE A 97 -9.48 0.62 8.54
C ILE A 97 -10.83 1.36 8.67
N SER A 98 -11.30 1.57 9.90
CA SER A 98 -12.56 2.28 10.14
C SER A 98 -12.38 3.79 10.34
N GLU A 99 -11.24 4.34 9.95
CA GLU A 99 -10.89 5.76 10.14
C GLU A 99 -11.04 6.24 11.60
N GLY A 100 -10.90 5.31 12.55
CA GLY A 100 -11.02 5.57 13.97
C GLY A 100 -9.66 5.70 14.67
N GLU A 101 -9.69 6.25 15.88
CA GLU A 101 -8.49 6.39 16.69
C GLU A 101 -8.17 5.07 17.43
N PRO A 102 -6.95 4.50 17.26
CA PRO A 102 -6.51 3.36 18.05
C PRO A 102 -6.47 3.69 19.54
N THR A 103 -6.85 2.75 20.37
CA THR A 103 -6.82 2.92 21.84
C THR A 103 -5.39 2.91 22.38
N ALA A 104 -5.20 3.37 23.62
CA ALA A 104 -3.90 3.26 24.30
C ALA A 104 -3.44 1.80 24.47
N ALA A 105 -4.37 0.85 24.55
CA ALA A 105 -4.06 -0.58 24.60
C ALA A 105 -3.54 -1.09 23.24
N ASP A 106 -4.13 -0.63 22.13
CA ASP A 106 -3.69 -0.97 20.77
C ASP A 106 -2.29 -0.43 20.50
N LEU A 107 -2.02 0.83 20.87
CA LEU A 107 -0.68 1.40 20.81
C LEU A 107 0.33 0.63 21.63
N ALA A 108 -0.02 0.24 22.87
CA ALA A 108 0.86 -0.54 23.72
C ALA A 108 1.14 -1.93 23.13
N ALA A 109 0.13 -2.58 22.51
CA ALA A 109 0.29 -3.86 21.85
C ALA A 109 1.23 -3.74 20.64
N PHE A 110 1.10 -2.67 19.84
CA PHE A 110 1.96 -2.42 18.68
C PHE A 110 3.41 -2.17 19.11
N THR A 111 3.61 -1.24 20.03
CA THR A 111 4.95 -0.92 20.57
C THR A 111 5.60 -2.17 21.17
N LYS A 112 4.81 -3.02 21.84
CA LYS A 112 5.32 -4.29 22.39
C LYS A 112 5.73 -5.26 21.28
N ALA A 113 4.96 -5.40 20.22
CA ALA A 113 5.31 -6.27 19.09
C ALA A 113 6.65 -5.86 18.45
N ILE A 114 6.89 -4.55 18.30
CA ILE A 114 8.16 -3.99 17.81
C ILE A 114 9.31 -4.34 18.78
N LYS A 115 9.16 -4.06 20.06
CA LYS A 115 10.18 -4.33 21.09
C LYS A 115 10.48 -5.81 21.29
N ASP A 116 9.51 -6.68 21.05
CA ASP A 116 9.66 -8.14 21.08
C ASP A 116 10.30 -8.69 19.77
N HIS A 117 10.74 -7.82 18.84
CA HIS A 117 11.29 -8.17 17.52
C HIS A 117 10.38 -9.11 16.72
N LYS A 118 9.07 -8.87 16.77
CA LYS A 118 8.07 -9.61 15.99
C LYS A 118 7.76 -8.92 14.65
N VAL A 119 8.29 -7.73 14.46
CA VAL A 119 8.13 -6.88 13.28
C VAL A 119 9.49 -6.69 12.64
N ASP A 120 9.66 -7.18 11.42
CA ASP A 120 10.89 -7.04 10.64
C ASP A 120 10.88 -5.74 9.83
N LEU A 121 9.67 -5.30 9.45
CA LEU A 121 9.41 -4.11 8.65
C LEU A 121 8.23 -3.32 9.19
N LEU A 122 8.41 -2.03 9.42
CA LEU A 122 7.33 -1.08 9.62
C LEU A 122 7.03 -0.35 8.30
N ILE A 123 5.80 -0.43 7.83
CA ILE A 123 5.27 0.40 6.75
C ILE A 123 4.60 1.63 7.39
N PHE A 124 5.10 2.80 7.06
CA PHE A 124 4.68 4.06 7.66
C PHE A 124 4.14 5.01 6.61
N ASN A 125 2.95 5.60 6.84
CA ASN A 125 2.44 6.66 5.98
C ASN A 125 2.80 8.04 6.58
N PRO A 126 3.70 8.81 5.94
CA PRO A 126 4.09 10.13 6.43
C PRO A 126 3.04 11.21 6.15
N GLN A 127 2.04 10.95 5.29
CA GLN A 127 1.02 11.93 4.92
C GLN A 127 -0.17 11.95 5.90
N THR A 128 -0.36 10.85 6.65
CA THR A 128 -1.40 10.72 7.68
C THR A 128 -0.82 10.53 9.08
N GLU A 129 0.37 11.10 9.31
CA GLU A 129 1.05 10.98 10.60
C GLU A 129 0.22 11.61 11.73
N THR A 130 -0.15 10.76 12.70
CA THR A 130 -0.73 11.15 13.97
C THR A 130 0.30 11.01 15.09
N ASP A 131 0.04 11.58 16.26
CA ASP A 131 0.89 11.37 17.46
C ASP A 131 1.08 9.87 17.77
N THR A 132 0.05 9.06 17.53
CA THR A 132 0.09 7.60 17.73
C THR A 132 1.02 6.94 16.70
N ALA A 133 0.89 7.27 15.42
CA ALA A 133 1.74 6.74 14.34
C ALA A 133 3.21 7.17 14.53
N GLY A 134 3.46 8.42 14.90
CA GLY A 134 4.81 8.93 15.20
C GLY A 134 5.48 8.19 16.36
N ARG A 135 4.73 7.83 17.42
CA ARG A 135 5.25 7.02 18.53
C ARG A 135 5.58 5.59 18.13
N ILE A 136 4.83 5.00 17.20
CA ILE A 136 5.13 3.68 16.64
C ILE A 136 6.41 3.75 15.79
N LYS A 137 6.55 4.78 14.94
CA LYS A 137 7.76 5.02 14.15
C LYS A 137 8.99 5.14 15.06
N SER A 138 8.91 5.98 16.09
CA SER A 138 10.02 6.14 17.06
C SER A 138 10.36 4.82 17.76
N ALA A 139 9.37 4.00 18.10
CA ALA A 139 9.62 2.69 18.70
C ALA A 139 10.30 1.70 17.72
N ALA A 140 10.02 1.81 16.43
CA ALA A 140 10.69 1.02 15.40
C ALA A 140 12.13 1.47 15.20
N GLU A 141 12.39 2.79 15.18
CA GLU A 141 13.74 3.38 15.13
C GLU A 141 14.58 2.94 16.33
N ASP A 142 14.03 3.00 17.56
CA ASP A 142 14.70 2.58 18.80
C ASP A 142 15.02 1.07 18.83
N ALA A 143 14.29 0.27 18.06
CA ALA A 143 14.45 -1.19 18.00
C ALA A 143 15.21 -1.66 16.74
N ASP A 144 15.78 -0.74 15.95
CA ASP A 144 16.47 -1.00 14.68
C ASP A 144 15.60 -1.81 13.67
N VAL A 145 14.28 -1.59 13.69
CA VAL A 145 13.34 -2.18 12.71
C VAL A 145 13.40 -1.37 11.42
N ASN A 146 13.48 -2.05 10.27
CA ASN A 146 13.43 -1.39 8.98
C ASN A 146 12.12 -0.61 8.81
N ILE A 147 12.20 0.60 8.25
CA ILE A 147 11.02 1.45 7.98
C ILE A 147 10.98 1.76 6.48
N VAL A 148 9.83 1.49 5.86
CA VAL A 148 9.53 1.92 4.50
C VAL A 148 8.37 2.90 4.54
N GLU A 149 8.59 4.10 4.00
CA GLU A 149 7.57 5.13 3.91
C GLU A 149 6.78 4.98 2.62
N ILE A 150 5.45 4.89 2.75
CA ILE A 150 4.51 4.81 1.64
C ILE A 150 3.42 5.85 1.88
N GLY A 151 3.32 6.85 1.00
CA GLY A 151 2.28 7.87 1.06
C GLY A 151 1.10 7.55 0.15
N GLU A 152 -0.02 8.19 0.35
CA GLU A 152 -1.23 8.04 -0.48
C GLU A 152 -1.06 8.62 -1.87
N THR A 153 -0.26 9.67 -1.98
CA THR A 153 -0.03 10.38 -3.22
C THR A 153 1.46 10.57 -3.47
N PRO A 154 1.89 10.62 -4.74
CA PRO A 154 3.26 10.96 -5.07
C PRO A 154 3.65 12.34 -4.50
N PRO A 155 4.89 12.53 -4.06
CA PRO A 155 5.42 13.85 -3.70
C PRO A 155 5.32 14.84 -4.87
N ASP A 156 5.29 16.12 -4.57
CA ASP A 156 5.20 17.21 -5.56
C ASP A 156 6.19 17.03 -6.71
N GLY A 157 5.67 17.10 -7.93
CA GLY A 157 6.47 16.97 -9.16
C GLY A 157 6.87 15.56 -9.55
N LYS A 158 6.45 14.55 -8.81
CA LYS A 158 6.72 13.15 -9.11
C LYS A 158 5.51 12.48 -9.77
N GLU A 159 5.73 11.75 -10.85
CA GLU A 159 4.68 10.96 -11.50
C GLU A 159 4.37 9.69 -10.69
N PHE A 160 3.11 9.23 -10.75
CA PHE A 160 2.61 8.06 -10.02
C PHE A 160 3.44 6.79 -10.28
N TRP A 161 3.75 6.47 -11.55
CA TRP A 161 4.51 5.27 -11.90
C TRP A 161 5.94 5.31 -11.34
N THR A 162 6.59 6.47 -11.39
CA THR A 162 7.93 6.65 -10.80
C THR A 162 7.89 6.45 -9.30
N TYR A 163 6.88 7.00 -8.64
CA TYR A 163 6.71 6.85 -7.21
C TYR A 163 6.43 5.40 -6.81
N TYR A 164 5.55 4.72 -7.54
CA TYR A 164 5.25 3.32 -7.27
C TYR A 164 6.48 2.42 -7.47
N ASP A 165 7.27 2.67 -8.52
CA ASP A 165 8.55 1.99 -8.74
C ASP A 165 9.50 2.18 -7.55
N GLU A 166 9.63 3.39 -7.00
CA GLU A 166 10.47 3.68 -5.82
C GLU A 166 9.97 2.98 -4.55
N VAL A 167 8.66 2.93 -4.35
CA VAL A 167 8.04 2.20 -3.23
C VAL A 167 8.40 0.71 -3.31
N THR A 168 8.21 0.09 -4.49
CA THR A 168 8.55 -1.32 -4.68
C THR A 168 10.04 -1.58 -4.54
N ASP A 169 10.90 -0.69 -5.06
CA ASP A 169 12.36 -0.79 -4.91
C ASP A 169 12.80 -0.65 -3.45
N SER A 170 12.09 0.14 -2.65
CA SER A 170 12.38 0.29 -1.21
C SER A 170 12.01 -0.96 -0.43
N LEU A 171 10.89 -1.60 -0.78
CA LEU A 171 10.49 -2.89 -0.21
C LEU A 171 11.44 -4.03 -0.61
N GLY A 172 12.09 -3.95 -1.75
CA GLY A 172 13.04 -4.96 -2.24
C GLY A 172 14.45 -4.87 -1.64
N LYS A 173 14.76 -3.83 -0.86
CA LYS A 173 16.09 -3.62 -0.23
C LYS A 173 16.22 -4.16 1.19
N LEU A 174 15.23 -4.86 1.68
CA LEU A 174 15.13 -5.41 3.03
C LEU A 174 16.03 -6.62 3.25
#